data_4713374c28bdb58be8f126ea128d6cf9
#
_entry.id   4713374c28bdb58be8f126ea128d6cf9
#
_cell.length_a   1.000
_cell.length_b   1.000
_cell.length_c   1.000
_cell.angle_alpha   90.00
_cell.angle_beta   90.00
_cell.angle_gamma   90.00
#
_symmetry.space_group_name_H-M   'P 1'
#
loop_
_entity.id
_entity.type
_entity.pdbx_description
1 polymer ?
#
loop_
_entity_poly.entity_id
_entity_poly.type
_entity_poly.pdbx_seq_one_letter_code
_entity_poly.pdbx_strand_id
1 'polypeptide(L)' 'MQNLSPRHVKPDESARLGVVSGWYSTKVSGTFVSGPHDSEADCLRKIAEINPPPAKKKR' A
#
# COMPACT_ATOMS: atom_id res chain seq x y z
N MET A 1 0.53 -13.07 8.83
CA MET A 1 0.52 -11.63 8.57
C MET A 1 1.43 -11.28 7.41
N GLN A 2 1.05 -10.27 6.66
CA GLN A 2 1.84 -9.83 5.52
C GLN A 2 2.58 -8.55 5.88
N ASN A 3 3.81 -8.46 5.47
CA ASN A 3 4.57 -7.23 5.60
C ASN A 3 4.28 -6.34 4.40
N LEU A 4 3.41 -5.38 4.61
CA LEU A 4 3.03 -4.46 3.56
C LEU A 4 3.65 -3.10 3.80
N SER A 5 4.03 -2.45 2.72
CA SER A 5 4.61 -1.11 2.79
C SER A 5 3.94 -0.21 1.75
N PRO A 6 3.80 1.07 2.07
CA PRO A 6 3.29 2.00 1.06
C PRO A 6 4.38 2.27 0.03
N ARG A 7 3.98 2.30 -1.23
CA ARG A 7 4.88 2.61 -2.31
C ARG A 7 4.23 3.63 -3.22
N HIS A 8 4.94 4.69 -3.52
CA HIS A 8 4.44 5.71 -4.40
C HIS A 8 4.88 5.42 -5.83
N VAL A 9 3.92 5.22 -6.71
CA VAL A 9 4.18 4.99 -8.13
C VAL A 9 4.01 6.31 -8.84
N LYS A 10 5.10 6.88 -9.30
CA LYS A 10 5.09 8.15 -10.01
C LYS A 10 4.53 7.94 -11.42
N PRO A 11 4.07 9.01 -12.07
CA PRO A 11 3.53 8.89 -13.43
C PRO A 11 4.50 8.21 -14.39
N ASP A 12 5.78 8.50 -14.27
CA ASP A 12 6.78 7.86 -15.14
C ASP A 12 6.82 6.37 -14.92
N GLU A 13 6.80 5.97 -13.65
CA GLU A 13 6.81 4.55 -13.31
C GLU A 13 5.50 3.88 -13.69
N SER A 14 4.39 4.59 -13.55
CA SER A 14 3.08 4.01 -13.85
C SER A 14 3.02 3.59 -15.32
N ALA A 15 3.55 4.40 -16.20
CA ALA A 15 3.56 4.06 -17.62
C ALA A 15 4.44 2.85 -17.87
N ARG A 16 5.56 2.78 -17.17
CA ARG A 16 6.49 1.66 -17.34
C ARG A 16 5.94 0.37 -16.78
N LEU A 17 5.25 0.46 -15.65
CA LEU A 17 4.71 -0.72 -14.99
C LEU A 17 3.35 -1.13 -15.52
N GLY A 18 2.70 -0.26 -16.29
CA GLY A 18 1.38 -0.56 -16.83
C GLY A 18 0.28 -0.42 -15.81
N VAL A 19 0.47 0.41 -14.79
CA VAL A 19 -0.54 0.64 -13.75
C VAL A 19 -0.78 2.13 -13.61
N VAL A 20 -1.87 2.47 -12.93
CA VAL A 20 -2.20 3.87 -12.68
C VAL A 20 -1.28 4.41 -11.60
N SER A 21 -0.87 5.68 -11.76
CA SER A 21 -0.01 6.29 -10.75
C SER A 21 -0.79 6.49 -9.44
N GLY A 22 -0.10 6.39 -8.31
CA GLY A 22 -0.71 6.54 -7.00
C GLY A 22 0.06 5.78 -5.95
N TRP A 23 -0.57 5.60 -4.79
CA TRP A 23 0.04 4.88 -3.69
C TRP A 23 -0.48 3.45 -3.68
N TYR A 24 0.43 2.51 -3.49
CA TYR A 24 0.10 1.09 -3.48
C TYR A 24 0.64 0.42 -2.23
N SER A 25 -0.09 -0.57 -1.73
CA SER A 25 0.45 -1.45 -0.70
C SER A 25 1.17 -2.58 -1.40
N THR A 26 2.41 -2.79 -1.03
CA THR A 26 3.22 -3.84 -1.67
C THR A 26 3.79 -4.79 -0.62
N LYS A 27 3.98 -6.03 -1.03
CA LYS A 27 4.64 -7.02 -0.20
C LYS A 27 6.14 -6.82 -0.26
N VAL A 28 6.84 -7.53 0.63
CA VAL A 28 8.29 -7.49 0.64
C VAL A 28 8.86 -7.87 -0.73
N SER A 29 8.20 -8.78 -1.41
CA SER A 29 8.63 -9.20 -2.75
C SER A 29 8.41 -8.16 -3.82
N GLY A 30 7.64 -7.10 -3.50
CA GLY A 30 7.33 -6.07 -4.46
C GLY A 30 6.01 -6.24 -5.16
N THR A 31 5.26 -7.25 -4.81
CA THR A 31 3.95 -7.50 -5.40
C THR A 31 2.94 -6.50 -4.90
N PHE A 32 2.21 -5.87 -5.79
CA PHE A 32 1.16 -4.93 -5.43
C PHE A 32 -0.01 -5.69 -4.83
N VAL A 33 -0.48 -5.23 -3.68
CA VAL A 33 -1.61 -5.86 -3.00
C VAL A 33 -2.88 -5.04 -3.17
N SER A 34 -2.76 -3.75 -3.03
CA SER A 34 -3.93 -2.88 -3.18
C SER A 34 -3.49 -1.52 -3.71
N GLY A 35 -4.44 -0.80 -4.26
CA GLY A 35 -4.22 0.55 -4.79
C GLY A 35 -4.92 0.71 -6.12
N PRO A 36 -4.78 1.86 -6.74
CA PRO A 36 -4.06 3.03 -6.26
C PRO A 36 -4.83 3.80 -5.19
N HIS A 37 -4.12 4.36 -4.25
CA HIS A 37 -4.70 5.18 -3.20
C HIS A 37 -4.36 6.63 -3.44
N ASP A 38 -5.19 7.53 -2.93
CA ASP A 38 -5.01 8.95 -3.18
C ASP A 38 -3.81 9.52 -2.45
N SER A 39 -3.47 8.94 -1.30
CA SER A 39 -2.39 9.47 -0.50
C SER A 39 -1.75 8.36 0.31
N GLU A 40 -0.59 8.68 0.89
CA GLU A 40 0.09 7.73 1.75
C GLU A 40 -0.78 7.37 2.95
N ALA A 41 -1.49 8.34 3.49
CA ALA A 41 -2.36 8.07 4.64
C ALA A 41 -3.44 7.05 4.29
N ASP A 42 -4.04 7.19 3.12
CA ASP A 42 -5.04 6.22 2.68
C ASP A 42 -4.42 4.84 2.49
N CYS A 43 -3.22 4.81 1.93
CA CYS A 43 -2.51 3.56 1.73
C CYS A 43 -2.22 2.88 3.07
N LEU A 44 -1.74 3.65 4.03
CA LEU A 44 -1.45 3.10 5.35
C LEU A 44 -2.70 2.61 6.05
N ARG A 45 -3.81 3.32 5.87
CA ARG A 45 -5.07 2.89 6.44
C ARG A 45 -5.48 1.54 5.85
N LYS A 46 -5.32 1.38 4.55
CA LYS A 46 -5.65 0.13 3.90
C LYS A 46 -4.76 -1.00 4.38
N ILE A 47 -3.48 -0.72 4.56
CA ILE A 47 -2.56 -1.72 5.10
C ILE A 47 -3.02 -2.16 6.48
N ALA A 48 -3.46 -1.21 7.31
CA ALA A 48 -3.95 -1.53 8.65
C ALA A 48 -5.21 -2.39 8.60
N GLU A 49 -6.05 -2.18 7.59
CA GLU A 49 -7.25 -3.00 7.44
C GLU A 49 -6.90 -4.43 7.06
N ILE A 50 -5.95 -4.58 6.13
CA ILE A 50 -5.54 -5.90 5.69
C ILE A 50 -4.76 -6.60 6.78
N ASN A 51 -3.98 -5.87 7.53
CA ASN A 51 -3.02 -6.42 8.47
C ASN A 51 -3.10 -5.64 9.78
N PRO A 52 -4.22 -5.76 10.53
CA PRO A 52 -4.41 -4.96 11.74
C PRO A 52 -3.33 -5.19 12.77
N PRO A 53 -2.97 -4.15 13.51
CA PRO A 53 -1.99 -4.31 14.60
C PRO A 53 -2.50 -5.26 15.66
N PRO A 54 -1.67 -6.18 16.13
CA PRO A 54 -2.15 -7.20 17.05
C PRO A 54 -2.51 -6.69 18.43
N ALA A 55 -1.87 -5.78 18.98
CA ALA A 55 -2.06 -5.42 20.38
C ALA A 55 -2.91 -4.20 20.60
N LYS A 56 -3.70 -3.90 19.69
CA LYS A 56 -4.39 -2.71 19.88
C LYS A 56 -5.55 -2.75 20.69
N LYS A 57 -5.72 -2.53 21.42
CA LYS A 57 -6.83 -2.54 22.02
C LYS A 57 -7.13 -1.46 22.76
N LYS A 58 -7.06 -1.07 22.83
CA LYS A 58 -7.20 -0.25 23.34
C LYS A 58 -7.52 0.17 23.96
N ARG A 59 -7.74 0.49 24.25
CA ARG A 59 -7.89 1.09 24.85
C ARG A 59 -8.14 1.52 24.91
#